data_1a9f1a7994b6d668b48ca4e225cd90e4
#
_entry.id   1a9f1a7994b6d668b48ca4e225cd90e4
#
_cell.length_a   1.000
_cell.length_b   1.000
_cell.length_c   1.000
_cell.angle_alpha   90.00
_cell.angle_beta   90.00
_cell.angle_gamma   90.00
#
_symmetry.space_group_name_H-M   'P 1'
#
loop_
_entity.id
_entity.type
_entity.pdbx_description
1 polymer ?
#
loop_
_entity_poly.entity_id
_entity_poly.type
_entity_poly.pdbx_seq_one_letter_code
_entity_poly.pdbx_strand_id
1 'polypeptide(L)'
;MPVNRIILVRHGECHGNRDLEQFATVPDYTIELTEKGMEQAREAGAKLKTLVGDESVYFYISPFWRTRSTFEQIAGSFPISQFIYSEEPRLREQEWGYLRTHDELKELLRERKEYGVTGIN
;
A
#
# COMPACT_ATOMS: atom_id res chain seq x y z
N MET A 1 -10.17 0.39 -24.93
CA MET A 1 -10.65 -0.92 -24.48
C MET A 1 -11.38 -0.77 -23.16
N PRO A 2 -12.53 -1.39 -22.99
CA PRO A 2 -13.24 -1.32 -21.72
C PRO A 2 -12.44 -2.01 -20.62
N VAL A 3 -12.55 -1.49 -19.42
CA VAL A 3 -11.96 -2.09 -18.25
C VAL A 3 -12.81 -3.28 -17.82
N ASN A 4 -12.21 -4.46 -17.71
CA ASN A 4 -12.93 -5.67 -17.30
C ASN A 4 -13.05 -5.79 -15.80
N ARG A 5 -12.04 -5.31 -15.05
CA ARG A 5 -12.04 -5.41 -13.59
C ARG A 5 -11.12 -4.36 -12.99
N ILE A 6 -11.39 -4.04 -11.73
CA ILE A 6 -10.55 -3.19 -10.91
C ILE A 6 -10.15 -4.02 -9.71
N ILE A 7 -8.85 -4.07 -9.42
CA ILE A 7 -8.31 -4.83 -8.29
C ILE A 7 -7.63 -3.86 -7.35
N LEU A 8 -8.01 -3.89 -6.08
CA LEU A 8 -7.41 -3.07 -5.04
C LEU A 8 -6.42 -3.92 -4.27
N VAL A 9 -5.19 -3.42 -4.14
CA VAL A 9 -4.12 -4.11 -3.43
C VAL A 9 -3.55 -3.17 -2.37
N ARG A 10 -3.51 -3.64 -1.13
CA ARG A 10 -2.87 -2.93 -0.04
C ARG A 10 -1.36 -3.19 -0.10
N HIS A 11 -0.56 -2.21 0.36
CA HIS A 11 0.87 -2.41 0.52
C HIS A 11 1.18 -3.55 1.49
N GLY A 12 2.35 -4.15 1.39
CA GLY A 12 2.82 -5.16 2.33
C GLY A 12 3.09 -4.59 3.71
N GLU A 13 3.41 -5.45 4.67
CA GLU A 13 3.76 -5.01 6.01
C GLU A 13 4.88 -3.98 5.96
N CYS A 14 4.68 -2.86 6.65
CA CYS A 14 5.70 -1.82 6.76
C CYS A 14 6.11 -1.65 8.22
N HIS A 15 7.20 -0.91 8.44
CA HIS A 15 7.69 -0.68 9.80
C HIS A 15 6.67 0.02 10.69
N GLY A 16 5.81 0.86 10.12
CA GLY A 16 4.72 1.50 10.86
C GLY A 16 3.66 0.52 11.36
N ASN A 17 3.44 -0.58 10.64
CA ASN A 17 2.50 -1.62 11.08
C ASN A 17 3.02 -2.39 12.30
N ARG A 18 4.33 -2.56 12.40
CA ARG A 18 4.96 -3.26 13.52
C ARG A 18 5.20 -2.35 14.70
N ASP A 19 5.44 -1.07 14.46
CA ASP A 19 5.79 -0.08 15.48
C ASP A 19 5.13 1.24 15.16
N LEU A 20 4.04 1.54 15.85
CA LEU A 20 3.28 2.78 15.66
C LEU A 20 4.08 4.04 15.98
N GLU A 21 5.16 3.92 16.78
CA GLU A 21 6.05 5.05 17.06
C GLU A 21 6.76 5.56 15.81
N GLN A 22 6.84 4.75 14.76
CA GLN A 22 7.36 5.19 13.47
C GLN A 22 6.59 6.41 12.95
N PHE A 23 5.28 6.47 13.16
CA PHE A 23 4.47 7.60 12.73
C PHE A 23 4.77 8.89 13.49
N ALA A 24 5.39 8.78 14.66
CA ALA A 24 5.79 9.93 15.47
C ALA A 24 7.23 10.40 15.17
N THR A 25 8.05 9.56 14.57
CA THR A 25 9.49 9.81 14.42
C THR A 25 9.97 10.01 12.99
N VAL A 26 9.23 9.50 12.02
CA VAL A 26 9.60 9.64 10.61
C VAL A 26 8.39 10.09 9.79
N PRO A 27 8.61 10.80 8.68
CA PRO A 27 7.50 11.17 7.78
C PRO A 27 6.79 9.93 7.28
N ASP A 28 5.46 9.94 7.31
CA ASP A 28 4.64 8.79 6.92
C ASP A 28 5.01 8.24 5.54
N TYR A 29 5.19 9.10 4.55
CA TYR A 29 5.46 8.66 3.18
C TYR A 29 6.80 7.94 3.02
N THR A 30 7.71 8.04 4.00
CA THR A 30 9.03 7.40 3.95
C THR A 30 9.09 6.07 4.71
N ILE A 31 8.01 5.65 5.35
CA ILE A 31 7.99 4.38 6.07
C ILE A 31 8.02 3.24 5.07
N GLU A 32 9.05 2.41 5.17
CA GLU A 32 9.31 1.35 4.21
C GLU A 32 8.70 0.00 4.62
N LEU A 33 8.67 -0.92 3.67
CA LEU A 33 8.26 -2.30 3.92
C LEU A 33 9.30 -3.01 4.78
N THR A 34 8.83 -3.94 5.60
CA THR A 34 9.69 -4.93 6.25
C THR A 34 10.03 -6.03 5.23
N GLU A 35 10.97 -6.91 5.59
CA GLU A 35 11.26 -8.09 4.75
C GLU A 35 10.01 -8.95 4.57
N LYS A 36 9.22 -9.10 5.61
CA LYS A 36 7.94 -9.81 5.53
C LYS A 36 6.99 -9.12 4.54
N GLY A 37 6.94 -7.80 4.55
CA GLY A 37 6.13 -7.03 3.61
C GLY A 37 6.57 -7.23 2.16
N MET A 38 7.87 -7.30 1.91
CA MET A 38 8.42 -7.60 0.59
C MET A 38 7.98 -8.98 0.11
N GLU A 39 8.05 -9.98 0.99
CA GLU A 39 7.62 -11.34 0.68
C GLU A 39 6.12 -11.41 0.38
N GLN A 40 5.32 -10.72 1.19
CA GLN A 40 3.88 -10.62 0.97
C GLN A 40 3.57 -10.01 -0.41
N ALA A 41 4.33 -8.99 -0.81
CA ALA A 41 4.17 -8.35 -2.11
C ALA A 41 4.51 -9.30 -3.26
N ARG A 42 5.60 -10.07 -3.11
CA ARG A 42 5.97 -11.09 -4.11
C ARG A 42 4.87 -12.14 -4.27
N GLU A 43 4.32 -12.61 -3.17
CA GLU A 43 3.22 -13.59 -3.18
C GLU A 43 1.97 -13.01 -3.83
N ALA A 44 1.65 -11.75 -3.51
CA ALA A 44 0.53 -11.06 -4.13
C ALA A 44 0.71 -10.93 -5.64
N GLY A 45 1.93 -10.62 -6.09
CA GLY A 45 2.26 -10.55 -7.51
C GLY A 45 2.02 -11.86 -8.24
N ALA A 46 2.45 -12.97 -7.65
CA ALA A 46 2.23 -14.30 -8.23
C ALA A 46 0.74 -14.62 -8.33
N LYS A 47 -0.04 -14.31 -7.28
CA LYS A 47 -1.48 -14.52 -7.29
C LYS A 47 -2.19 -13.66 -8.33
N LEU A 48 -1.78 -12.39 -8.45
CA LEU A 48 -2.33 -11.49 -9.45
C LEU A 48 -2.04 -11.99 -10.87
N LYS A 49 -0.83 -12.43 -11.13
CA LYS A 49 -0.47 -12.97 -12.44
C LYS A 49 -1.34 -14.18 -12.78
N THR A 50 -1.57 -15.07 -11.84
CA THR A 50 -2.46 -16.22 -12.04
C THR A 50 -3.89 -15.75 -12.34
N LEU A 51 -4.36 -14.73 -11.62
CA LEU A 51 -5.72 -14.21 -11.77
C LEU A 51 -5.94 -13.55 -13.15
N VAL A 52 -5.00 -12.72 -13.59
CA VAL A 52 -5.17 -11.94 -14.82
C VAL A 52 -4.62 -12.64 -16.07
N GLY A 53 -3.78 -13.66 -15.89
CA GLY A 53 -3.18 -14.37 -17.03
C GLY A 53 -2.39 -13.43 -17.94
N ASP A 54 -2.76 -13.38 -19.21
CA ASP A 54 -2.08 -12.56 -20.21
C ASP A 54 -2.79 -11.24 -20.52
N GLU A 55 -3.81 -10.88 -19.74
CA GLU A 55 -4.51 -9.61 -19.92
C GLU A 55 -3.56 -8.43 -19.66
N SER A 56 -3.73 -7.37 -20.43
CA SER A 56 -2.99 -6.12 -20.21
C SER A 56 -3.39 -5.48 -18.89
N VAL A 57 -2.40 -4.98 -18.16
CA VAL A 57 -2.61 -4.42 -16.82
C VAL A 57 -2.15 -2.97 -16.77
N TYR A 58 -2.90 -2.13 -16.13
CA TYR A 58 -2.50 -0.77 -15.80
C TYR A 58 -2.44 -0.65 -14.28
N PHE A 59 -1.25 -0.34 -13.76
CA PHE A 59 -1.07 -0.12 -12.33
C PHE A 59 -1.14 1.37 -12.00
N TYR A 60 -2.04 1.73 -11.09
CA TYR A 60 -2.05 3.03 -10.46
C TYR A 60 -1.42 2.89 -9.08
N ILE A 61 -0.39 3.67 -8.79
CA ILE A 61 0.45 3.48 -7.61
C ILE A 61 0.43 4.74 -6.76
N SER A 62 0.21 4.57 -5.45
CA SER A 62 0.42 5.64 -4.49
C SER A 62 1.91 6.04 -4.47
N PRO A 63 2.24 7.33 -4.31
CA PRO A 63 3.63 7.77 -4.27
C PRO A 63 4.37 7.44 -2.97
N PHE A 64 3.71 6.88 -1.96
CA PHE A 64 4.36 6.50 -0.71
C PHE A 64 5.37 5.37 -0.95
N TRP A 65 6.50 5.42 -0.26
CA TRP A 65 7.60 4.47 -0.47
C TRP A 65 7.17 3.02 -0.30
N ARG A 66 6.37 2.71 0.73
CA ARG A 66 5.87 1.35 0.95
C ARG A 66 5.02 0.83 -0.19
N THR A 67 4.28 1.72 -0.85
CA THR A 67 3.45 1.35 -2.00
C THR A 67 4.31 1.12 -3.24
N ARG A 68 5.31 1.97 -3.47
CA ARG A 68 6.26 1.78 -4.58
C ARG A 68 6.99 0.46 -4.46
N SER A 69 7.47 0.15 -3.25
CA SER A 69 8.17 -1.11 -3.00
C SER A 69 7.26 -2.31 -3.18
N THR A 70 6.00 -2.21 -2.76
CA THR A 70 5.01 -3.26 -3.00
C THR A 70 4.80 -3.48 -4.49
N PHE A 71 4.63 -2.40 -5.24
CA PHE A 71 4.48 -2.48 -6.70
C PHE A 71 5.69 -3.14 -7.36
N GLU A 72 6.90 -2.75 -6.99
CA GLU A 72 8.12 -3.33 -7.56
C GLU A 72 8.16 -4.85 -7.42
N GLN A 73 7.78 -5.35 -6.26
CA GLN A 73 7.72 -6.79 -6.02
C GLN A 73 6.60 -7.47 -6.82
N ILE A 74 5.44 -6.83 -6.91
CA ILE A 74 4.32 -7.33 -7.72
C ILE A 74 4.71 -7.38 -9.20
N ALA A 75 5.31 -6.30 -9.70
CA ALA A 75 5.69 -6.17 -11.11
C ALA A 75 6.69 -7.24 -11.54
N GLY A 76 7.49 -7.75 -10.61
CA GLY A 76 8.42 -8.85 -10.88
C GLY A 76 7.76 -10.12 -11.39
N SER A 77 6.47 -10.30 -11.19
CA SER A 77 5.71 -11.45 -11.70
C SER A 77 5.15 -11.23 -13.11
N PHE A 78 5.32 -10.04 -13.67
CA PHE A 78 4.75 -9.67 -14.97
C PHE A 78 5.86 -9.35 -15.97
N PRO A 79 5.75 -9.81 -17.23
CA PRO A 79 6.65 -9.30 -18.26
C PRO A 79 6.40 -7.81 -18.50
N ILE A 80 7.46 -7.07 -18.82
CA ILE A 80 7.37 -5.61 -19.05
C ILE A 80 6.34 -5.28 -20.14
N SER A 81 6.20 -6.15 -21.13
CA SER A 81 5.26 -5.94 -22.23
C SER A 81 3.80 -6.04 -21.82
N GLN A 82 3.50 -6.57 -20.64
CA GLN A 82 2.13 -6.82 -20.21
C GLN A 82 1.51 -5.65 -19.44
N PHE A 83 2.32 -4.73 -18.91
CA PHE A 83 1.80 -3.69 -18.06
C PHE A 83 2.37 -2.31 -18.34
N ILE A 84 1.62 -1.30 -17.98
CA ILE A 84 2.09 0.08 -17.82
C ILE A 84 1.67 0.56 -16.44
N TYR A 85 2.32 1.61 -15.95
CA TYR A 85 2.02 2.12 -14.62
C TYR A 85 2.19 3.63 -14.56
N SER A 86 1.51 4.24 -13.59
CA SER A 86 1.73 5.64 -13.25
C SER A 86 1.52 5.86 -11.77
N GLU A 87 2.20 6.84 -11.20
CA GLU A 87 1.92 7.28 -9.86
C GLU A 87 0.68 8.16 -9.85
N GLU A 88 -0.19 7.94 -8.88
CA GLU A 88 -1.41 8.72 -8.71
C GLU A 88 -1.40 9.36 -7.32
N PRO A 89 -1.11 10.67 -7.21
CA PRO A 89 -1.01 11.34 -5.91
C PRO A 89 -2.29 11.27 -5.06
N ARG A 90 -3.44 11.10 -5.69
CA ARG A 90 -4.71 10.98 -4.98
C ARG A 90 -4.87 9.66 -4.22
N LEU A 91 -4.03 8.68 -4.50
CA LEU A 91 -4.03 7.37 -3.81
C LEU A 91 -3.17 7.36 -2.56
N ARG A 92 -2.81 8.51 -2.04
CA ARG A 92 -2.03 8.59 -0.81
C ARG A 92 -2.83 8.10 0.40
N GLU A 93 -2.09 7.73 1.45
CA GLU A 93 -2.67 7.33 2.71
C GLU A 93 -3.49 8.47 3.33
N GLN A 94 -4.48 8.11 4.14
CA GLN A 94 -5.24 9.09 4.89
C GLN A 94 -4.31 9.89 5.79
N GLU A 95 -4.47 11.21 5.76
CA GLU A 95 -3.68 12.09 6.59
C GLU A 95 -4.23 12.10 8.02
N TRP A 96 -3.34 11.83 8.98
CA TRP A 96 -3.69 11.77 10.40
C TRP A 96 -3.32 13.04 11.15
N GLY A 97 -2.78 14.05 10.45
CA GLY A 97 -2.24 15.25 11.03
C GLY A 97 -0.76 15.12 11.35
N TYR A 98 -0.30 15.92 12.29
CA TYR A 98 1.10 15.95 12.67
C TYR A 98 1.54 14.66 13.36
N LEU A 99 2.86 14.51 13.49
CA LEU A 99 3.48 13.39 14.19
C LEU A 99 2.84 13.20 15.56
N ARG A 100 2.41 11.96 15.84
CA ARG A 100 1.72 11.62 17.06
C ARG A 100 2.46 10.53 17.81
N THR A 101 2.36 10.57 19.12
CA THR A 101 2.86 9.47 19.96
C THR A 101 2.01 8.23 19.71
N HIS A 102 2.53 7.07 20.15
CA HIS A 102 1.80 5.82 20.07
C HIS A 102 0.40 5.92 20.71
N ASP A 103 0.32 6.52 21.92
CA ASP A 103 -0.94 6.64 22.63
C ASP A 103 -1.90 7.60 21.94
N GLU A 104 -1.41 8.72 21.44
CA GLU A 104 -2.23 9.67 20.68
C GLU A 104 -2.79 9.03 19.41
N LEU A 105 -1.98 8.24 18.73
CA LEU A 105 -2.40 7.55 17.52
C LEU A 105 -3.46 6.50 17.82
N LYS A 106 -3.28 5.74 18.89
CA LYS A 106 -4.28 4.75 19.33
C LYS A 106 -5.62 5.42 19.64
N GLU A 107 -5.58 6.54 20.34
CA GLU A 107 -6.80 7.28 20.68
C GLU A 107 -7.50 7.79 19.43
N LEU A 108 -6.75 8.32 18.48
CA LEU A 108 -7.29 8.79 17.21
C LEU A 108 -7.95 7.65 16.42
N LEU A 109 -7.33 6.49 16.38
CA LEU A 109 -7.88 5.31 15.72
C LEU A 109 -9.17 4.85 16.39
N ARG A 110 -9.21 4.87 17.72
CA ARG A 110 -10.40 4.53 18.48
C ARG A 110 -11.56 5.49 18.18
N GLU A 111 -11.29 6.79 18.21
CA GLU A 111 -12.30 7.81 17.90
C GLU A 111 -12.89 7.62 16.51
N ARG A 112 -12.03 7.39 15.52
CA ARG A 112 -12.48 7.18 14.14
C ARG A 112 -13.35 5.95 14.01
N LYS A 113 -13.01 4.89 14.72
CA LYS A 113 -13.82 3.68 14.74
C LYS A 113 -15.21 3.91 15.33
N GLU A 114 -15.29 4.70 16.43
CA GLU A 114 -16.57 5.06 17.06
C GLU A 114 -17.47 5.84 16.11
N TYR A 115 -16.88 6.69 15.27
CA TYR A 115 -17.65 7.46 14.28
C TYR A 115 -17.85 6.71 12.96
N GLY A 116 -17.53 5.43 12.92
CA GLY A 116 -17.74 4.61 11.73
C GLY A 116 -16.76 4.89 10.61
N VAL A 117 -15.68 5.61 10.88
CA VAL A 117 -14.64 5.84 9.88
C VAL A 117 -13.71 4.63 9.88
N THR A 118 -13.86 3.80 8.88
CA THR A 118 -12.95 2.68 8.63
C THR A 118 -12.02 3.10 7.51
N GLY A 119 -10.85 2.60 7.45
CA GLY A 119 -10.03 2.92 6.30
C GLY A 119 -8.56 2.98 6.56
N ILE A 120 -8.19 2.60 7.76
CA ILE A 120 -6.80 2.33 8.01
C ILE A 120 -6.70 0.87 8.37
N ASN A 121 -6.37 0.13 7.43
CA ASN A 121 -6.12 -1.30 7.61
C ASN A 121 -4.65 -1.58 7.49
#